data_3fff9734b0e9286d9982cf5e33dd952a
#
_entry.id   3fff9734b0e9286d9982cf5e33dd952a
#
_cell.length_a   1.000
_cell.length_b   1.000
_cell.length_c   1.000
_cell.angle_alpha   90.00
_cell.angle_beta   90.00
_cell.angle_gamma   90.00
#
_symmetry.space_group_name_H-M   'P 1'
#
loop_
_entity.id
_entity.type
_entity.pdbx_description
1 polymer ?
#
loop_
_entity_poly.entity_id
_entity_poly.type
_entity_poly.pdbx_seq_one_letter_code
_entity_poly.pdbx_strand_id
1 'polypeptide(L)'
;MVRSRTRRSTPSKRASPSAASKSPAKAARAATGRVKIGTAAAKLGTTTRTLTFYEDEGLIQPKRTPKGTRLYSEDDIKRASIVLTLSQIGIGMQRIKEIALTRPLCNSGKESSHKIVPLLEGLERELGERVTQLAALQRDVKRGAELIRTCWFCTRKPSRTTCPVCPVEACLDDSLTARLVWDPDRGD
;
A
#
# COMPACT_ATOMS: atom_id res chain seq x y z
N MET A 1 -72.16 -45.77 6.92
CA MET A 1 -72.76 -44.43 6.71
C MET A 1 -72.13 -43.44 7.72
N VAL A 2 -71.10 -42.69 7.33
CA VAL A 2 -70.67 -41.52 8.09
C VAL A 2 -70.18 -40.51 7.09
N ARG A 3 -70.77 -39.31 7.07
CA ARG A 3 -70.49 -38.22 6.15
C ARG A 3 -69.32 -37.39 6.71
N SER A 4 -68.24 -37.30 5.97
CA SER A 4 -67.13 -36.38 6.25
C SER A 4 -67.41 -35.02 5.64
N ARG A 5 -67.37 -33.97 6.46
CA ARG A 5 -67.48 -32.57 6.08
C ARG A 5 -66.10 -32.05 5.69
N THR A 6 -65.96 -31.66 4.46
CA THR A 6 -64.81 -30.89 3.96
C THR A 6 -64.84 -29.43 4.47
N ARG A 7 -63.84 -29.04 5.23
CA ARG A 7 -63.56 -27.60 5.58
C ARG A 7 -62.79 -26.95 4.47
N ARG A 8 -63.38 -25.90 3.92
CA ARG A 8 -62.69 -24.95 3.00
C ARG A 8 -61.70 -24.13 3.80
N SER A 9 -60.43 -24.12 3.43
CA SER A 9 -59.40 -23.21 3.89
C SER A 9 -59.33 -22.00 2.98
N THR A 10 -59.44 -20.84 3.56
CA THR A 10 -59.29 -19.51 2.94
C THR A 10 -57.82 -19.21 2.63
N PRO A 11 -57.47 -18.50 1.51
CA PRO A 11 -56.08 -18.16 1.21
C PRO A 11 -55.63 -16.96 2.04
N SER A 12 -54.51 -17.16 2.72
CA SER A 12 -53.78 -16.12 3.46
C SER A 12 -53.19 -15.06 2.51
N LYS A 13 -53.47 -13.81 2.81
CA LYS A 13 -52.92 -12.63 2.14
C LYS A 13 -51.37 -12.62 2.23
N ARG A 14 -50.67 -12.61 1.09
CA ARG A 14 -49.25 -12.31 0.97
C ARG A 14 -48.98 -10.92 1.49
N ALA A 15 -48.14 -10.82 2.49
CA ALA A 15 -47.53 -9.56 2.93
C ALA A 15 -46.45 -9.13 1.92
N SER A 16 -46.52 -7.91 1.45
CA SER A 16 -45.51 -7.25 0.61
C SER A 16 -44.23 -7.05 1.40
N PRO A 17 -43.02 -7.20 0.80
CA PRO A 17 -41.77 -6.89 1.49
C PRO A 17 -41.63 -5.37 1.69
N SER A 18 -41.45 -5.00 2.94
CA SER A 18 -41.16 -3.65 3.42
C SER A 18 -39.96 -3.05 2.71
N ALA A 19 -40.10 -1.83 2.27
CA ALA A 19 -39.04 -1.02 1.68
C ALA A 19 -37.85 -0.93 2.63
N ALA A 20 -36.68 -1.31 2.14
CA ALA A 20 -35.42 -1.16 2.85
C ALA A 20 -35.16 0.34 3.12
N SER A 21 -35.20 0.72 4.38
CA SER A 21 -34.85 2.06 4.85
C SER A 21 -33.39 2.34 4.53
N LYS A 22 -33.15 3.30 3.66
CA LYS A 22 -31.81 3.84 3.40
C LYS A 22 -31.32 4.55 4.66
N SER A 23 -30.37 3.95 5.35
CA SER A 23 -29.73 4.53 6.56
C SER A 23 -29.15 5.92 6.27
N PRO A 24 -29.50 6.96 7.04
CA PRO A 24 -29.00 8.32 6.86
C PRO A 24 -27.55 8.52 7.35
N ALA A 25 -26.90 7.50 7.86
CA ALA A 25 -25.57 7.58 8.48
C ALA A 25 -24.43 7.96 7.51
N LYS A 26 -24.62 7.83 6.18
CA LYS A 26 -23.58 8.15 5.18
C LYS A 26 -23.52 9.62 4.78
N ALA A 27 -24.58 10.39 5.03
CA ALA A 27 -24.64 11.81 4.66
C ALA A 27 -23.99 12.74 5.71
N ALA A 28 -23.94 12.35 6.98
CA ALA A 28 -23.45 13.18 8.07
C ALA A 28 -21.91 13.27 8.18
N ARG A 29 -21.15 12.38 7.50
CA ARG A 29 -19.67 12.37 7.52
C ARG A 29 -19.01 13.35 6.56
N ALA A 30 -19.75 14.06 5.73
CA ALA A 30 -19.22 14.86 4.62
C ALA A 30 -18.97 16.34 4.96
N ALA A 31 -19.16 16.81 6.18
CA ALA A 31 -19.18 18.24 6.53
C ALA A 31 -18.00 18.77 7.35
N THR A 32 -16.97 17.97 7.63
CA THR A 32 -15.83 18.43 8.44
C THR A 32 -14.58 18.61 7.58
N GLY A 33 -14.20 19.88 7.36
CA GLY A 33 -12.81 20.26 7.17
C GLY A 33 -12.16 19.96 5.84
N ARG A 34 -12.75 20.35 4.69
CA ARG A 34 -11.99 20.36 3.43
C ARG A 34 -10.83 21.35 3.50
N VAL A 35 -9.66 20.92 3.01
CA VAL A 35 -8.44 21.72 3.01
C VAL A 35 -7.97 22.01 1.58
N LYS A 36 -7.22 23.10 1.41
CA LYS A 36 -6.56 23.42 0.14
C LYS A 36 -5.40 22.47 -0.13
N ILE A 37 -4.95 22.40 -1.41
CA ILE A 37 -3.89 21.50 -1.85
C ILE A 37 -2.59 21.66 -1.04
N GLY A 38 -2.16 22.87 -0.70
CA GLY A 38 -0.94 23.11 0.09
C GLY A 38 -1.04 22.50 1.50
N THR A 39 -2.22 22.63 2.15
CA THR A 39 -2.47 22.03 3.46
C THR A 39 -2.55 20.50 3.38
N ALA A 40 -3.16 19.97 2.31
CA ALA A 40 -3.23 18.53 2.08
C ALA A 40 -1.83 17.93 1.85
N ALA A 41 -1.01 18.59 1.04
CA ALA A 41 0.37 18.19 0.77
C ALA A 41 1.23 18.20 2.05
N ALA A 42 1.12 19.25 2.86
CA ALA A 42 1.81 19.35 4.15
C ALA A 42 1.40 18.23 5.13
N LYS A 43 0.10 17.91 5.22
CA LYS A 43 -0.40 16.81 6.06
C LYS A 43 0.13 15.44 5.65
N LEU A 44 0.40 15.26 4.36
CA LEU A 44 0.87 14.00 3.77
C LEU A 44 2.41 13.92 3.67
N GLY A 45 3.14 14.98 4.02
CA GLY A 45 4.59 15.04 3.85
C GLY A 45 5.02 14.93 2.38
N THR A 46 4.20 15.47 1.46
CA THR A 46 4.44 15.38 0.01
C THR A 46 4.31 16.76 -0.67
N THR A 47 4.40 16.79 -1.99
CA THR A 47 4.31 18.02 -2.78
C THR A 47 2.92 18.22 -3.38
N THR A 48 2.58 19.47 -3.69
CA THR A 48 1.35 19.79 -4.43
C THR A 48 1.36 19.14 -5.83
N ARG A 49 2.55 19.01 -6.45
CA ARG A 49 2.75 18.35 -7.73
C ARG A 49 2.34 16.88 -7.67
N THR A 50 2.72 16.18 -6.60
CA THR A 50 2.34 14.77 -6.37
C THR A 50 0.82 14.62 -6.27
N LEU A 51 0.14 15.51 -5.54
CA LEU A 51 -1.32 15.46 -5.42
C LEU A 51 -2.03 15.79 -6.73
N THR A 52 -1.49 16.74 -7.51
CA THR A 52 -2.01 17.03 -8.86
C THR A 52 -1.84 15.82 -9.77
N PHE A 53 -0.69 15.17 -9.75
CA PHE A 53 -0.46 13.93 -10.49
C PHE A 53 -1.46 12.82 -10.09
N TYR A 54 -1.75 12.63 -8.80
CA TYR A 54 -2.76 11.65 -8.37
C TYR A 54 -4.19 12.01 -8.81
N GLU A 55 -4.51 13.31 -8.92
CA GLU A 55 -5.78 13.78 -9.49
C GLU A 55 -5.84 13.46 -10.99
N ASP A 56 -4.78 13.78 -11.74
CA ASP A 56 -4.67 13.52 -13.18
C ASP A 56 -4.77 12.03 -13.50
N GLU A 57 -4.22 11.18 -12.62
CA GLU A 57 -4.33 9.72 -12.70
C GLU A 57 -5.69 9.17 -12.22
N GLY A 58 -6.61 10.03 -11.79
CA GLY A 58 -7.96 9.65 -11.33
C GLY A 58 -7.98 8.95 -9.96
N LEU A 59 -6.86 8.91 -9.25
CA LEU A 59 -6.73 8.24 -7.95
C LEU A 59 -7.43 9.00 -6.83
N ILE A 60 -7.49 10.33 -6.91
CA ILE A 60 -8.22 11.22 -6.00
C ILE A 60 -9.08 12.19 -6.80
N GLN A 61 -10.19 12.65 -6.23
CA GLN A 61 -11.13 13.54 -6.92
C GLN A 61 -11.56 14.70 -5.99
N PRO A 62 -10.66 15.69 -5.75
CA PRO A 62 -10.97 16.81 -4.89
C PRO A 62 -12.11 17.66 -5.52
N LYS A 63 -12.99 18.16 -4.67
CA LYS A 63 -14.01 19.11 -5.13
C LYS A 63 -13.38 20.44 -5.48
N ARG A 64 -13.96 21.14 -6.47
CA ARG A 64 -13.55 22.50 -6.82
C ARG A 64 -14.57 23.52 -6.32
N THR A 65 -14.08 24.64 -5.84
CA THR A 65 -14.93 25.81 -5.56
C THR A 65 -15.42 26.42 -6.87
N PRO A 66 -16.44 27.32 -6.85
CA PRO A 66 -16.86 28.09 -8.06
C PRO A 66 -15.69 28.87 -8.71
N LYS A 67 -14.68 29.25 -7.90
CA LYS A 67 -13.44 29.93 -8.38
C LYS A 67 -12.35 28.96 -8.84
N GLY A 68 -12.64 27.65 -8.97
CA GLY A 68 -11.69 26.64 -9.44
C GLY A 68 -10.70 26.09 -8.39
N THR A 69 -10.73 26.56 -7.14
CA THR A 69 -9.81 26.10 -6.10
C THR A 69 -10.12 24.65 -5.69
N ARG A 70 -9.09 23.78 -5.65
CA ARG A 70 -9.19 22.38 -5.20
C ARG A 70 -9.37 22.29 -3.70
N LEU A 71 -10.34 21.50 -3.25
CA LEU A 71 -10.66 21.25 -1.85
C LEU A 71 -10.68 19.74 -1.58
N TYR A 72 -9.72 19.29 -0.80
CA TYR A 72 -9.52 17.88 -0.41
C TYR A 72 -10.32 17.57 0.85
N SER A 73 -11.14 16.53 0.79
CA SER A 73 -11.82 15.96 1.94
C SER A 73 -10.85 15.07 2.77
N GLU A 74 -11.26 14.68 3.95
CA GLU A 74 -10.50 13.71 4.76
C GLU A 74 -10.35 12.36 4.03
N ASP A 75 -11.37 11.93 3.28
CA ASP A 75 -11.32 10.70 2.50
C ASP A 75 -10.35 10.81 1.32
N ASP A 76 -10.27 11.99 0.66
CA ASP A 76 -9.25 12.24 -0.38
C ASP A 76 -7.83 12.16 0.21
N ILE A 77 -7.63 12.71 1.41
CA ILE A 77 -6.34 12.65 2.11
C ILE A 77 -5.97 11.21 2.47
N LYS A 78 -6.90 10.43 3.05
CA LYS A 78 -6.67 9.01 3.37
C LYS A 78 -6.35 8.19 2.11
N ARG A 79 -7.07 8.46 1.02
CA ARG A 79 -6.83 7.80 -0.26
C ARG A 79 -5.46 8.18 -0.84
N ALA A 80 -5.10 9.45 -0.81
CA ALA A 80 -3.77 9.89 -1.24
C ALA A 80 -2.65 9.32 -0.35
N SER A 81 -2.88 9.18 0.96
CA SER A 81 -1.92 8.59 1.89
C SER A 81 -1.57 7.15 1.52
N ILE A 82 -2.56 6.30 1.25
CA ILE A 82 -2.27 4.90 0.88
C ILE A 82 -1.59 4.80 -0.50
N VAL A 83 -1.99 5.63 -1.47
CA VAL A 83 -1.33 5.70 -2.77
C VAL A 83 0.14 6.11 -2.61
N LEU A 84 0.41 7.13 -1.79
CA LEU A 84 1.77 7.59 -1.49
C LEU A 84 2.61 6.49 -0.83
N THR A 85 2.07 5.83 0.19
CA THR A 85 2.74 4.73 0.89
C THR A 85 3.11 3.60 -0.08
N LEU A 86 2.18 3.13 -0.90
CA LEU A 86 2.42 2.08 -1.89
C LEU A 86 3.48 2.49 -2.91
N SER A 87 3.42 3.75 -3.40
CA SER A 87 4.40 4.29 -4.33
C SER A 87 5.80 4.39 -3.70
N GLN A 88 5.91 4.84 -2.45
CA GLN A 88 7.18 4.96 -1.73
C GLN A 88 7.89 3.63 -1.50
N ILE A 89 7.13 2.56 -1.26
CA ILE A 89 7.69 1.21 -1.15
C ILE A 89 7.90 0.53 -2.51
N GLY A 90 7.70 1.28 -3.63
CA GLY A 90 8.01 0.83 -4.98
C GLY A 90 6.93 -0.02 -5.66
N ILE A 91 5.67 0.03 -5.20
CA ILE A 91 4.55 -0.54 -5.97
C ILE A 91 4.31 0.34 -7.19
N GLY A 92 4.30 -0.26 -8.38
CA GLY A 92 4.15 0.44 -9.65
C GLY A 92 2.80 1.17 -9.73
N MET A 93 2.80 2.39 -10.27
CA MET A 93 1.60 3.24 -10.39
C MET A 93 0.47 2.53 -11.16
N GLN A 94 0.79 1.77 -12.18
CA GLN A 94 -0.19 1.00 -12.96
C GLN A 94 -0.94 -0.01 -12.07
N ARG A 95 -0.23 -0.70 -11.18
CA ARG A 95 -0.81 -1.64 -10.23
C ARG A 95 -1.74 -0.94 -9.22
N ILE A 96 -1.32 0.23 -8.73
CA ILE A 96 -2.13 1.05 -7.83
C ILE A 96 -3.42 1.50 -8.51
N LYS A 97 -3.33 1.95 -9.78
CA LYS A 97 -4.50 2.35 -10.59
C LYS A 97 -5.46 1.20 -10.82
N GLU A 98 -4.95 0.03 -11.18
CA GLU A 98 -5.76 -1.17 -11.39
C GLU A 98 -6.61 -1.48 -10.14
N ILE A 99 -6.00 -1.50 -8.96
CA ILE A 99 -6.71 -1.75 -7.70
C ILE A 99 -7.72 -0.63 -7.40
N ALA A 100 -7.31 0.64 -7.54
CA ALA A 100 -8.10 1.79 -7.14
C ALA A 100 -9.31 2.06 -8.05
N LEU A 101 -9.20 1.76 -9.35
CA LEU A 101 -10.18 2.15 -10.38
C LEU A 101 -11.07 1.00 -10.86
N THR A 102 -10.79 -0.24 -10.47
CA THR A 102 -11.60 -1.40 -10.90
C THR A 102 -13.03 -1.35 -10.39
N ARG A 103 -13.25 -0.97 -9.12
CA ARG A 103 -14.59 -0.99 -8.51
C ARG A 103 -15.63 -0.10 -9.23
N PRO A 104 -15.33 1.14 -9.60
CA PRO A 104 -16.27 1.99 -10.31
C PRO A 104 -16.72 1.46 -11.67
N LEU A 105 -15.94 0.56 -12.28
CA LEU A 105 -16.21 -0.02 -13.59
C LEU A 105 -17.06 -1.29 -13.54
N CYS A 106 -17.47 -1.73 -12.34
CA CYS A 106 -18.24 -2.96 -12.15
C CYS A 106 -19.73 -2.66 -12.01
N ASN A 107 -20.57 -3.54 -12.60
CA ASN A 107 -22.03 -3.42 -12.59
C ASN A 107 -22.67 -3.97 -11.30
N SER A 108 -21.92 -4.74 -10.50
CA SER A 108 -22.42 -5.32 -9.26
C SER A 108 -21.33 -5.49 -8.20
N GLY A 109 -21.74 -5.59 -6.93
CA GLY A 109 -20.84 -5.90 -5.83
C GLY A 109 -20.16 -7.26 -5.99
N LYS A 110 -20.88 -8.25 -6.53
CA LYS A 110 -20.34 -9.59 -6.84
C LYS A 110 -19.21 -9.50 -7.88
N GLU A 111 -19.46 -8.83 -9.00
CA GLU A 111 -18.45 -8.61 -10.05
C GLU A 111 -17.24 -7.88 -9.49
N SER A 112 -17.45 -6.80 -8.74
CA SER A 112 -16.41 -6.02 -8.09
C SER A 112 -15.55 -6.90 -7.15
N SER A 113 -16.18 -7.72 -6.32
CA SER A 113 -15.46 -8.62 -5.41
C SER A 113 -14.60 -9.62 -6.17
N HIS A 114 -15.15 -10.28 -7.19
CA HIS A 114 -14.39 -11.26 -7.99
C HIS A 114 -13.18 -10.65 -8.72
N LYS A 115 -13.26 -9.36 -9.10
CA LYS A 115 -12.14 -8.66 -9.73
C LYS A 115 -11.13 -8.12 -8.73
N ILE A 116 -11.58 -7.57 -7.61
CA ILE A 116 -10.70 -6.86 -6.67
C ILE A 116 -9.98 -7.80 -5.71
N VAL A 117 -10.63 -8.87 -5.24
CA VAL A 117 -10.00 -9.81 -4.29
C VAL A 117 -8.69 -10.38 -4.82
N PRO A 118 -8.62 -10.91 -6.06
CA PRO A 118 -7.35 -11.40 -6.60
C PRO A 118 -6.27 -10.32 -6.74
N LEU A 119 -6.67 -9.05 -7.01
CA LEU A 119 -5.73 -7.93 -7.07
C LEU A 119 -5.11 -7.62 -5.69
N LEU A 120 -5.94 -7.66 -4.64
CA LEU A 120 -5.47 -7.44 -3.27
C LEU A 120 -4.62 -8.60 -2.75
N GLU A 121 -4.99 -9.84 -3.04
CA GLU A 121 -4.20 -11.03 -2.73
C GLU A 121 -2.85 -11.02 -3.46
N GLY A 122 -2.83 -10.55 -4.72
CA GLY A 122 -1.60 -10.34 -5.47
C GLY A 122 -0.72 -9.26 -4.86
N LEU A 123 -1.30 -8.15 -4.38
CA LEU A 123 -0.58 -7.10 -3.69
C LEU A 123 -0.03 -7.59 -2.34
N GLU A 124 -0.81 -8.34 -1.57
CA GLU A 124 -0.38 -8.92 -0.29
C GLU A 124 0.83 -9.82 -0.47
N ARG A 125 0.80 -10.70 -1.47
CA ARG A 125 1.95 -11.58 -1.81
C ARG A 125 3.19 -10.78 -2.21
N GLU A 126 3.05 -9.75 -3.08
CA GLU A 126 4.16 -8.86 -3.47
C GLU A 126 4.79 -8.16 -2.26
N LEU A 127 3.95 -7.69 -1.32
CA LEU A 127 4.42 -7.08 -0.07
C LEU A 127 5.15 -8.11 0.82
N GLY A 128 4.66 -9.33 0.92
CA GLY A 128 5.30 -10.42 1.65
C GLY A 128 6.69 -10.78 1.11
N GLU A 129 6.84 -10.82 -0.22
CA GLU A 129 8.12 -11.02 -0.88
C GLU A 129 9.12 -9.90 -0.56
N ARG A 130 8.68 -8.63 -0.60
CA ARG A 130 9.51 -7.47 -0.23
C ARG A 130 9.94 -7.51 1.23
N VAL A 131 9.04 -7.85 2.15
CA VAL A 131 9.37 -8.02 3.57
C VAL A 131 10.46 -9.09 3.73
N THR A 132 10.34 -10.20 3.04
CA THR A 132 11.33 -11.28 3.07
C THR A 132 12.70 -10.82 2.55
N GLN A 133 12.72 -10.11 1.41
CA GLN A 133 13.95 -9.55 0.82
C GLN A 133 14.61 -8.53 1.77
N LEU A 134 13.83 -7.61 2.34
CA LEU A 134 14.34 -6.61 3.28
C LEU A 134 14.88 -7.25 4.56
N ALA A 135 14.22 -8.28 5.08
CA ALA A 135 14.71 -9.03 6.25
C ALA A 135 16.01 -9.78 5.95
N ALA A 136 16.16 -10.32 4.74
CA ALA A 136 17.43 -10.96 4.32
C ALA A 136 18.55 -9.91 4.22
N LEU A 137 18.29 -8.78 3.58
CA LEU A 137 19.25 -7.68 3.47
C LEU A 137 19.65 -7.13 4.86
N GLN A 138 18.68 -6.96 5.76
CA GLN A 138 18.94 -6.51 7.12
C GLN A 138 19.90 -7.47 7.87
N ARG A 139 19.69 -8.77 7.71
CA ARG A 139 20.60 -9.79 8.31
C ARG A 139 21.99 -9.70 7.71
N ASP A 140 22.10 -9.52 6.39
CA ASP A 140 23.37 -9.36 5.71
C ASP A 140 24.13 -8.11 6.17
N VAL A 141 23.45 -6.96 6.26
CA VAL A 141 24.02 -5.69 6.78
C VAL A 141 24.52 -5.88 8.21
N LYS A 142 23.73 -6.55 9.06
CA LYS A 142 24.15 -6.86 10.44
C LYS A 142 25.41 -7.72 10.45
N ARG A 143 25.44 -8.79 9.65
CA ARG A 143 26.61 -9.67 9.51
C ARG A 143 27.84 -8.89 9.02
N GLY A 144 27.69 -8.06 7.99
CA GLY A 144 28.76 -7.19 7.49
C GLY A 144 29.32 -6.26 8.57
N ALA A 145 28.45 -5.63 9.36
CA ALA A 145 28.86 -4.78 10.47
C ALA A 145 29.63 -5.56 11.56
N GLU A 146 29.21 -6.77 11.86
CA GLU A 146 29.92 -7.65 12.81
C GLU A 146 31.32 -8.03 12.31
N LEU A 147 31.46 -8.36 11.04
CA LEU A 147 32.74 -8.65 10.41
C LEU A 147 33.67 -7.44 10.44
N ILE A 148 33.20 -6.27 10.06
CA ILE A 148 34.02 -5.05 10.02
C ILE A 148 34.42 -4.59 11.44
N ARG A 149 33.64 -4.87 12.47
CA ARG A 149 34.02 -4.57 13.86
C ARG A 149 35.30 -5.26 14.30
N THR A 150 35.71 -6.35 13.69
CA THR A 150 37.02 -7.00 14.00
C THR A 150 38.19 -6.11 13.66
N CYS A 151 37.99 -5.10 12.75
CA CYS A 151 38.99 -4.11 12.39
C CYS A 151 39.07 -2.92 13.36
N TRP A 152 38.24 -2.84 14.41
CA TRP A 152 38.09 -1.67 15.28
C TRP A 152 39.41 -1.17 15.91
N PHE A 153 40.31 -2.06 16.22
CA PHE A 153 41.61 -1.75 16.80
C PHE A 153 42.77 -1.96 15.82
N CYS A 154 42.48 -2.18 14.53
CA CYS A 154 43.52 -2.39 13.53
C CYS A 154 44.21 -1.06 13.17
N THR A 155 45.50 -0.97 13.31
CA THR A 155 46.28 0.23 12.98
C THR A 155 46.87 0.21 11.57
N ARG A 156 46.63 -0.85 10.80
CA ARG A 156 47.14 -0.98 9.43
C ARG A 156 46.26 -0.19 8.49
N LYS A 157 46.89 0.42 7.46
CA LYS A 157 46.13 1.07 6.37
C LYS A 157 45.33 -0.04 5.64
N PRO A 158 44.00 0.12 5.47
CA PRO A 158 43.21 -0.86 4.74
C PRO A 158 43.67 -0.93 3.28
N SER A 159 44.11 -2.09 2.82
CA SER A 159 44.42 -2.35 1.42
C SER A 159 44.52 -3.85 1.17
N ARG A 160 44.38 -4.27 -0.09
CA ARG A 160 44.57 -5.67 -0.48
C ARG A 160 45.97 -6.20 -0.20
N THR A 161 46.98 -5.34 -0.16
CA THR A 161 48.38 -5.75 0.13
C THR A 161 48.65 -5.83 1.62
N THR A 162 47.96 -5.07 2.46
CA THR A 162 48.19 -5.03 3.91
C THR A 162 47.23 -5.90 4.72
N CYS A 163 46.13 -6.35 4.11
CA CYS A 163 45.11 -7.19 4.75
C CYS A 163 45.08 -8.67 4.29
N PRO A 164 46.03 -9.22 3.52
CA PRO A 164 45.91 -10.58 2.95
C PRO A 164 45.94 -11.71 4.00
N VAL A 165 46.29 -11.38 5.25
CA VAL A 165 46.27 -12.32 6.39
C VAL A 165 45.22 -11.93 7.43
N CYS A 166 44.29 -11.03 7.02
CA CYS A 166 43.24 -10.55 7.91
C CYS A 166 42.11 -11.59 8.02
N PRO A 167 41.67 -11.94 9.23
CA PRO A 167 40.53 -12.85 9.39
C PRO A 167 39.27 -12.42 8.69
N VAL A 168 39.06 -11.09 8.45
CA VAL A 168 37.90 -10.56 7.77
C VAL A 168 37.88 -10.94 6.28
N GLU A 169 39.05 -10.98 5.61
CA GLU A 169 39.10 -11.35 4.19
C GLU A 169 38.60 -12.76 3.94
N ALA A 170 38.93 -13.71 4.83
CA ALA A 170 38.44 -15.10 4.75
C ALA A 170 36.93 -15.23 4.93
N CYS A 171 36.29 -14.23 5.54
CA CYS A 171 34.85 -14.22 5.83
C CYS A 171 34.05 -13.25 4.94
N LEU A 172 34.65 -12.63 3.92
CA LEU A 172 33.94 -11.68 3.04
C LEU A 172 32.81 -12.33 2.26
N ASP A 173 32.89 -13.63 1.97
CA ASP A 173 31.84 -14.38 1.31
C ASP A 173 30.59 -14.58 2.18
N ASP A 174 30.72 -14.38 3.49
CA ASP A 174 29.60 -14.50 4.44
C ASP A 174 28.64 -13.30 4.41
N SER A 175 29.02 -12.19 3.73
CA SER A 175 28.18 -10.98 3.63
C SER A 175 28.49 -10.17 2.38
N LEU A 176 27.47 -9.97 1.55
CA LEU A 176 27.55 -9.08 0.39
C LEU A 176 27.80 -7.62 0.80
N THR A 177 27.27 -7.20 1.94
CA THR A 177 27.49 -5.86 2.49
C THR A 177 28.94 -5.67 2.93
N ALA A 178 29.59 -6.68 3.50
CA ALA A 178 31.01 -6.63 3.82
C ALA A 178 31.85 -6.49 2.53
N ARG A 179 31.52 -7.21 1.47
CA ARG A 179 32.16 -7.04 0.15
C ARG A 179 32.00 -5.66 -0.45
N LEU A 180 30.84 -5.01 -0.25
CA LEU A 180 30.61 -3.64 -0.72
C LEU A 180 31.55 -2.64 -0.06
N VAL A 181 31.85 -2.85 1.23
CA VAL A 181 32.74 -1.98 2.02
C VAL A 181 34.22 -2.28 1.78
N TRP A 182 34.52 -3.55 1.46
CA TRP A 182 35.88 -4.00 1.19
C TRP A 182 36.33 -3.47 -0.18
N ASP A 183 37.48 -2.79 -0.21
CA ASP A 183 37.98 -2.07 -1.38
C ASP A 183 37.85 -2.88 -2.68
N PRO A 184 37.13 -2.40 -3.69
CA PRO A 184 37.28 -2.91 -5.04
C PRO A 184 38.69 -2.55 -5.54
N ASP A 185 39.31 -3.43 -6.33
CA ASP A 185 40.49 -3.08 -7.08
C ASP A 185 40.21 -1.83 -7.90
N ARG A 186 40.61 -0.69 -7.39
CA ARG A 186 40.86 0.46 -8.21
C ARG A 186 42.25 0.19 -8.78
N GLY A 187 42.31 -0.35 -10.00
CA GLY A 187 43.57 -0.49 -10.69
C GLY A 187 44.34 0.81 -10.64
N ASP A 188 45.51 0.76 -10.05
CA ASP A 188 46.51 1.81 -10.14
C ASP A 188 46.94 2.00 -11.59
#